data_ca4cc8aee74b32569a34eac6a64fd003
#
_entry.id   ca4cc8aee74b32569a34eac6a64fd003
#
_cell.length_a   1.000
_cell.length_b   1.000
_cell.length_c   1.000
_cell.angle_alpha   90.00
_cell.angle_beta   90.00
_cell.angle_gamma   90.00
#
_symmetry.space_group_name_H-M   'P 1'
#
loop_
_entity.id
_entity.type
_entity.pdbx_description
1 polymer ?
#
loop_
_entity_poly.entity_id
_entity_poly.type
_entity_poly.pdbx_seq_one_letter_code
_entity_poly.pdbx_strand_id
1 'polypeptide(L)'
;MWLYLLQGIVYGFAAASQPGPLQTYLITQTLARGWKRTLPAALAPLISDGPIIVICLFLLNQVPAWMERFLYLASGLFILYLAYSASRSWRGFHLQTPHLESTQQRGLLKAAVLNVLNPNPYIYWTLVTGPILLAGWREAPANGIGFLAGFYLTLIGGLAAIILVFGTAAKLGPKVNRALLGISAIALFCFGLFRLSQGMA
;
A
#
# COMPACT_ATOMS: atom_id res chain seq x y z
N MET A 1 -8.51 -26.83 3.22
CA MET A 1 -8.84 -25.49 3.73
C MET A 1 -7.72 -24.90 4.61
N TRP A 2 -7.31 -25.58 5.69
CA TRP A 2 -6.28 -25.04 6.62
C TRP A 2 -4.94 -24.71 5.95
N LEU A 3 -4.46 -25.54 5.03
CA LEU A 3 -3.22 -25.29 4.30
C LEU A 3 -3.28 -23.99 3.50
N TYR A 4 -4.36 -23.76 2.77
CA TYR A 4 -4.54 -22.54 1.97
C TYR A 4 -4.73 -21.29 2.84
N LEU A 5 -5.40 -21.42 4.00
CA LEU A 5 -5.48 -20.35 4.99
C LEU A 5 -4.08 -19.96 5.51
N LEU A 6 -3.26 -20.94 5.88
CA LEU A 6 -1.88 -20.71 6.34
C LEU A 6 -1.01 -20.07 5.24
N GLN A 7 -1.12 -20.56 4.01
CA GLN A 7 -0.45 -19.94 2.86
C GLN A 7 -0.90 -18.48 2.71
N GLY A 8 -2.20 -18.19 2.78
CA GLY A 8 -2.72 -16.83 2.75
C GLY A 8 -2.12 -15.96 3.85
N ILE A 9 -2.04 -16.45 5.09
CA ILE A 9 -1.40 -15.74 6.22
C ILE A 9 0.06 -15.42 5.92
N VAL A 10 0.84 -16.39 5.46
CA VAL A 10 2.28 -16.21 5.16
C VAL A 10 2.48 -15.18 4.04
N TYR A 11 1.74 -15.31 2.94
CA TYR A 11 1.86 -14.40 1.81
C TYR A 11 1.30 -13.01 2.11
N GLY A 12 0.22 -12.90 2.90
CA GLY A 12 -0.29 -11.62 3.38
C GLY A 12 0.69 -10.91 4.31
N PHE A 13 1.36 -11.65 5.20
CA PHE A 13 2.43 -11.10 6.04
C PHE A 13 3.62 -10.62 5.21
N ALA A 14 4.06 -11.41 4.23
CA ALA A 14 5.14 -11.01 3.33
C ALA A 14 4.79 -9.71 2.59
N ALA A 15 3.56 -9.59 2.06
CA ALA A 15 3.09 -8.38 1.38
C ALA A 15 3.01 -7.17 2.32
N ALA A 16 2.54 -7.34 3.57
CA ALA A 16 2.49 -6.26 4.55
C ALA A 16 3.88 -5.78 4.98
N SER A 17 4.84 -6.72 5.07
CA SER A 17 6.21 -6.45 5.53
C SER A 17 7.11 -5.88 4.44
N GLN A 18 6.73 -5.99 3.17
CA GLN A 18 7.52 -5.49 2.05
C GLN A 18 7.54 -3.97 2.05
N PRO A 19 8.71 -3.31 2.25
CA PRO A 19 8.77 -1.86 2.21
C PRO A 19 8.42 -1.34 0.82
N GLY A 20 7.55 -0.33 0.78
CA GLY A 20 7.09 0.19 -0.49
C GLY A 20 6.34 1.52 -0.39
N PRO A 21 5.88 2.05 -1.53
CA PRO A 21 5.19 3.34 -1.58
C PRO A 21 3.94 3.41 -0.71
N LEU A 22 3.15 2.32 -0.65
CA LEU A 22 1.92 2.28 0.16
C LEU A 22 2.23 2.40 1.65
N GLN A 23 3.18 1.60 2.17
CA GLN A 23 3.59 1.63 3.57
C GLN A 23 4.15 3.01 3.94
N THR A 24 5.03 3.56 3.09
CA THR A 24 5.59 4.90 3.30
C THR A 24 4.52 5.99 3.29
N TYR A 25 3.52 5.87 2.41
CA TYR A 25 2.36 6.77 2.39
C TYR A 25 1.54 6.66 3.67
N LEU A 26 1.24 5.45 4.16
CA LEU A 26 0.49 5.24 5.41
C LEU A 26 1.24 5.82 6.61
N ILE A 27 2.56 5.62 6.69
CA ILE A 27 3.42 6.22 7.72
C ILE A 27 3.32 7.76 7.64
N THR A 28 3.53 8.34 6.46
CA THR A 28 3.44 9.79 6.25
C THR A 28 2.09 10.35 6.68
N GLN A 29 0.98 9.70 6.29
CA GLN A 29 -0.36 10.14 6.68
C GLN A 29 -0.59 10.01 8.18
N THR A 30 -0.07 8.95 8.80
CA THR A 30 -0.17 8.73 10.25
C THR A 30 0.54 9.84 11.02
N LEU A 31 1.74 10.21 10.60
CA LEU A 31 2.53 11.28 11.22
C LEU A 31 1.92 12.66 10.99
N ALA A 32 1.34 12.90 9.79
CA ALA A 32 0.76 14.19 9.44
C ALA A 32 -0.65 14.42 10.02
N ARG A 33 -1.48 13.37 10.13
CA ARG A 33 -2.93 13.48 10.43
C ARG A 33 -3.40 12.64 11.61
N GLY A 34 -2.51 11.83 12.17
CA GLY A 34 -2.79 10.90 13.26
C GLY A 34 -3.34 9.55 12.78
N TRP A 35 -3.12 8.54 13.61
CA TRP A 35 -3.46 7.14 13.31
C TRP A 35 -4.95 6.88 13.09
N LYS A 36 -5.85 7.53 13.88
CA LYS A 36 -7.30 7.33 13.77
C LYS A 36 -7.85 7.70 12.39
N ARG A 37 -7.30 8.74 11.76
CA ARG A 37 -7.71 9.19 10.43
C ARG A 37 -7.07 8.38 9.31
N THR A 38 -5.93 7.75 9.58
CA THR A 38 -5.20 6.95 8.59
C THR A 38 -5.65 5.48 8.60
N LEU A 39 -6.15 4.97 9.72
CA LEU A 39 -6.50 3.55 9.86
C LEU A 39 -7.40 2.99 8.75
N PRO A 40 -8.45 3.69 8.26
CA PRO A 40 -9.25 3.20 7.14
C PRO A 40 -8.47 3.02 5.84
N ALA A 41 -7.33 3.72 5.65
CA ALA A 41 -6.49 3.54 4.47
C ALA A 41 -5.78 2.18 4.44
N ALA A 42 -5.71 1.45 5.56
CA ALA A 42 -5.27 0.06 5.58
C ALA A 42 -6.19 -0.89 4.80
N LEU A 43 -7.45 -0.49 4.55
CA LEU A 43 -8.41 -1.24 3.74
C LEU A 43 -8.24 -0.99 2.23
N ALA A 44 -7.33 -0.12 1.82
CA ALA A 44 -7.11 0.20 0.41
C ALA A 44 -6.89 -1.03 -0.49
N PRO A 45 -6.10 -2.06 -0.09
CA PRO A 45 -5.94 -3.26 -0.89
C PRO A 45 -7.25 -3.99 -1.19
N LEU A 46 -8.22 -4.02 -0.27
CA LEU A 46 -9.52 -4.66 -0.53
C LEU A 46 -10.26 -4.02 -1.72
N ILE A 47 -10.10 -2.71 -1.91
CA ILE A 47 -10.76 -1.97 -2.99
C ILE A 47 -9.96 -2.11 -4.29
N SER A 48 -8.64 -2.02 -4.20
CA SER A 48 -7.75 -1.97 -5.36
C SER A 48 -7.38 -3.34 -5.92
N ASP A 49 -7.25 -4.36 -5.06
CA ASP A 49 -6.80 -5.68 -5.51
C ASP A 49 -7.89 -6.45 -6.26
N GLY A 50 -9.18 -6.18 -6.01
CA GLY A 50 -10.27 -6.82 -6.76
C GLY A 50 -10.09 -6.71 -8.27
N PRO A 51 -10.04 -5.50 -8.84
CA PRO A 51 -9.72 -5.31 -10.26
C PRO A 51 -8.37 -5.90 -10.69
N ILE A 52 -7.34 -5.76 -9.85
CA ILE A 52 -6.00 -6.30 -10.13
C ILE A 52 -6.04 -7.82 -10.26
N ILE A 53 -6.68 -8.53 -9.30
CA ILE A 53 -6.83 -9.98 -9.32
C ILE A 53 -7.56 -10.42 -10.58
N VAL A 54 -8.70 -9.78 -10.91
CA VAL A 54 -9.46 -10.10 -12.12
C VAL A 54 -8.57 -9.97 -13.35
N ILE A 55 -7.86 -8.85 -13.51
CA ILE A 55 -6.94 -8.64 -14.63
C ILE A 55 -5.85 -9.72 -14.64
N CYS A 56 -5.21 -9.99 -13.49
CA CYS A 56 -4.13 -10.97 -13.40
C CYS A 56 -4.61 -12.41 -13.68
N LEU A 57 -5.82 -12.79 -13.23
CA LEU A 57 -6.38 -14.11 -13.50
C LEU A 57 -6.76 -14.29 -14.98
N PHE A 58 -7.17 -13.21 -15.68
CA PHE A 58 -7.41 -13.26 -17.14
C PHE A 58 -6.10 -13.24 -17.94
N LEU A 59 -5.08 -12.55 -17.46
CA LEU A 59 -3.77 -12.40 -18.13
C LEU A 59 -2.76 -13.48 -17.73
N LEU A 60 -3.18 -14.59 -17.23
CA LEU A 60 -2.50 -15.68 -16.48
C LEU A 60 -1.07 -16.07 -16.89
N ASN A 61 -0.44 -15.43 -17.85
CA ASN A 61 0.92 -15.78 -18.27
C ASN A 61 1.96 -14.69 -18.09
N GLN A 62 1.61 -13.41 -18.17
CA GLN A 62 2.55 -12.30 -17.92
C GLN A 62 1.85 -10.94 -17.91
N VAL A 63 2.24 -10.04 -17.02
CA VAL A 63 1.89 -8.62 -17.15
C VAL A 63 2.62 -8.09 -18.40
N PRO A 64 1.91 -7.54 -19.40
CA PRO A 64 2.56 -7.05 -20.61
C PRO A 64 3.58 -5.94 -20.28
N ALA A 65 4.74 -5.94 -20.93
CA ALA A 65 5.80 -4.98 -20.64
C ALA A 65 5.36 -3.51 -20.79
N TRP A 66 4.48 -3.19 -21.76
CA TRP A 66 3.94 -1.84 -21.92
C TRP A 66 3.09 -1.40 -20.73
N MET A 67 2.31 -2.33 -20.15
CA MET A 67 1.49 -2.04 -18.96
C MET A 67 2.36 -1.83 -17.73
N GLU A 68 3.41 -2.62 -17.57
CA GLU A 68 4.36 -2.47 -16.49
C GLU A 68 5.06 -1.10 -16.56
N ARG A 69 5.57 -0.71 -17.73
CA ARG A 69 6.15 0.63 -17.97
C ARG A 69 5.17 1.75 -17.66
N PHE A 70 3.94 1.65 -18.14
CA PHE A 70 2.90 2.64 -17.84
C PHE A 70 2.65 2.76 -16.35
N LEU A 71 2.55 1.63 -15.63
CA LEU A 71 2.34 1.62 -14.18
C LEU A 71 3.54 2.24 -13.43
N TYR A 72 4.76 1.96 -13.85
CA TYR A 72 5.95 2.58 -13.26
C TYR A 72 5.95 4.11 -13.44
N LEU A 73 5.67 4.61 -14.62
CA LEU A 73 5.63 6.05 -14.89
C LEU A 73 4.48 6.73 -14.13
N ALA A 74 3.27 6.18 -14.21
CA ALA A 74 2.10 6.73 -13.54
C ALA A 74 2.26 6.69 -12.01
N SER A 75 2.75 5.56 -11.44
CA SER A 75 3.01 5.46 -10.00
C SER A 75 4.13 6.41 -9.56
N GLY A 76 5.20 6.53 -10.34
CA GLY A 76 6.30 7.45 -10.05
C GLY A 76 5.84 8.89 -9.94
N LEU A 77 5.07 9.39 -10.91
CA LEU A 77 4.47 10.73 -10.88
C LEU A 77 3.53 10.91 -9.68
N PHE A 78 2.67 9.91 -9.41
CA PHE A 78 1.74 9.98 -8.30
C PHE A 78 2.47 9.97 -6.95
N ILE A 79 3.51 9.16 -6.77
CA ILE A 79 4.34 9.13 -5.56
C ILE A 79 5.07 10.48 -5.36
N LEU A 80 5.58 11.10 -6.43
CA LEU A 80 6.18 12.45 -6.34
C LEU A 80 5.15 13.51 -5.92
N TYR A 81 3.91 13.43 -6.41
CA TYR A 81 2.82 14.27 -5.91
C TYR A 81 2.57 14.06 -4.41
N LEU A 82 2.59 12.81 -3.93
CA LEU A 82 2.44 12.50 -2.51
C LEU A 82 3.64 12.99 -1.68
N ALA A 83 4.86 12.88 -2.21
CA ALA A 83 6.07 13.41 -1.60
C ALA A 83 6.01 14.94 -1.45
N TYR A 84 5.54 15.64 -2.47
CA TYR A 84 5.30 17.09 -2.41
C TYR A 84 4.28 17.45 -1.31
N SER A 85 3.16 16.71 -1.24
CA SER A 85 2.14 16.91 -0.20
C SER A 85 2.70 16.66 1.21
N ALA A 86 3.53 15.62 1.38
CA ALA A 86 4.20 15.29 2.64
C ALA A 86 5.23 16.38 3.04
N SER A 87 6.02 16.85 2.08
CA SER A 87 6.99 17.94 2.26
C SER A 87 6.30 19.25 2.70
N ARG A 88 5.15 19.56 2.11
CA ARG A 88 4.33 20.70 2.51
C ARG A 88 3.84 20.56 3.95
N SER A 89 3.38 19.38 4.35
CA SER A 89 2.96 19.07 5.73
C SER A 89 4.15 19.20 6.71
N TRP A 90 5.34 18.76 6.32
CA TRP A 90 6.55 18.87 7.11
C TRP A 90 6.99 20.35 7.32
N ARG A 91 6.93 21.17 6.27
CA ARG A 91 7.25 22.61 6.35
C ARG A 91 6.23 23.38 7.19
N GLY A 92 4.95 23.04 7.06
CA GLY A 92 3.85 23.65 7.81
C GLY A 92 3.63 23.09 9.22
N PHE A 93 4.46 22.15 9.68
CA PHE A 93 4.26 21.43 10.93
C PHE A 93 4.15 22.33 12.18
N HIS A 94 4.77 23.51 12.18
CA HIS A 94 4.68 24.49 13.27
C HIS A 94 3.46 25.42 13.19
N LEU A 95 2.77 25.46 12.05
CA LEU A 95 1.68 26.40 11.79
C LEU A 95 0.30 25.73 11.85
N GLN A 96 0.23 24.43 12.02
CA GLN A 96 -1.02 23.70 12.00
C GLN A 96 -1.55 23.44 13.40
N THR A 97 -2.40 24.31 13.93
CA THR A 97 -3.66 23.84 14.49
C THR A 97 -4.32 22.93 13.43
N PRO A 98 -4.92 21.78 13.83
CA PRO A 98 -5.47 20.84 12.87
C PRO A 98 -6.60 21.50 12.06
N HIS A 99 -6.29 22.06 10.91
CA HIS A 99 -7.32 22.44 9.95
C HIS A 99 -7.94 21.15 9.37
N LEU A 100 -9.18 21.01 9.75
CA LEU A 100 -10.07 19.86 9.67
C LEU A 100 -10.60 19.54 8.25
N GLU A 101 -9.81 19.67 7.17
CA GLU A 101 -10.36 19.40 5.84
C GLU A 101 -9.47 18.54 4.95
N SER A 102 -9.49 17.26 5.24
CA SER A 102 -9.51 16.25 4.19
C SER A 102 -10.16 15.00 4.76
N THR A 103 -11.33 14.70 4.25
CA THR A 103 -12.17 13.57 4.62
C THR A 103 -11.34 12.28 4.62
N GLN A 104 -11.60 11.42 5.60
CA GLN A 104 -11.05 10.07 5.75
C GLN A 104 -11.10 9.27 4.42
N GLN A 105 -12.16 9.49 3.63
CA GLN A 105 -12.36 8.94 2.29
C GLN A 105 -11.27 9.35 1.29
N ARG A 106 -10.75 10.58 1.35
CA ARG A 106 -9.66 11.02 0.45
C ARG A 106 -8.33 10.32 0.75
N GLY A 107 -8.09 9.93 2.00
CA GLY A 107 -6.90 9.15 2.38
C GLY A 107 -6.96 7.71 1.86
N LEU A 108 -8.11 7.06 2.02
CA LEU A 108 -8.38 5.72 1.51
C LEU A 108 -8.29 5.67 -0.03
N LEU A 109 -8.93 6.62 -0.71
CA LEU A 109 -8.90 6.68 -2.17
C LEU A 109 -7.47 6.88 -2.71
N LYS A 110 -6.68 7.78 -2.11
CA LYS A 110 -5.28 7.97 -2.50
C LYS A 110 -4.44 6.70 -2.28
N ALA A 111 -4.66 5.98 -1.19
CA ALA A 111 -4.00 4.71 -0.93
C ALA A 111 -4.40 3.64 -1.96
N ALA A 112 -5.69 3.56 -2.32
CA ALA A 112 -6.18 2.63 -3.33
C ALA A 112 -5.60 2.97 -4.72
N VAL A 113 -5.60 4.24 -5.12
CA VAL A 113 -5.00 4.70 -6.38
C VAL A 113 -3.50 4.38 -6.41
N LEU A 114 -2.79 4.63 -5.30
CA LEU A 114 -1.37 4.30 -5.20
C LEU A 114 -1.12 2.79 -5.38
N ASN A 115 -1.99 1.94 -4.82
CA ASN A 115 -1.89 0.50 -4.95
C ASN A 115 -2.21 0.03 -6.38
N VAL A 116 -3.24 0.59 -7.02
CA VAL A 116 -3.58 0.28 -8.43
C VAL A 116 -2.47 0.69 -9.39
N LEU A 117 -1.83 1.83 -9.17
CA LEU A 117 -0.72 2.30 -10.00
C LEU A 117 0.60 1.58 -9.71
N ASN A 118 0.72 0.89 -8.56
CA ASN A 118 1.92 0.15 -8.23
C ASN A 118 1.98 -1.17 -9.02
N PRO A 119 3.06 -1.45 -9.78
CA PRO A 119 3.18 -2.71 -10.53
C PRO A 119 3.37 -3.94 -9.64
N ASN A 120 3.86 -3.78 -8.41
CA ASN A 120 4.15 -4.91 -7.53
C ASN A 120 2.93 -5.82 -7.24
N PRO A 121 1.71 -5.31 -6.94
CA PRO A 121 0.52 -6.15 -6.78
C PRO A 121 0.23 -6.99 -8.02
N TYR A 122 0.38 -6.43 -9.23
CA TYR A 122 0.15 -7.18 -10.48
C TYR A 122 1.14 -8.35 -10.62
N ILE A 123 2.43 -8.08 -10.39
CA ILE A 123 3.49 -9.10 -10.44
C ILE A 123 3.21 -10.17 -9.37
N TYR A 124 2.87 -9.74 -8.16
CA TYR A 124 2.62 -10.63 -7.04
C TYR A 124 1.39 -11.52 -7.26
N TRP A 125 0.28 -10.95 -7.77
CA TRP A 125 -0.93 -11.69 -8.10
C TRP A 125 -0.75 -12.59 -9.34
N THR A 126 0.04 -12.17 -10.33
CA THR A 126 0.26 -12.99 -11.54
C THR A 126 1.19 -14.16 -11.26
N LEU A 127 2.32 -13.94 -10.56
CA LEU A 127 3.39 -14.93 -10.46
C LEU A 127 3.33 -15.78 -9.17
N VAL A 128 2.74 -15.27 -8.10
CA VAL A 128 2.82 -15.91 -6.78
C VAL A 128 1.44 -16.30 -6.25
N THR A 129 0.62 -15.33 -5.90
CA THR A 129 -0.62 -15.57 -5.17
C THR A 129 -1.77 -16.03 -6.06
N GLY A 130 -1.83 -15.58 -7.30
CA GLY A 130 -2.87 -15.99 -8.25
C GLY A 130 -2.85 -17.47 -8.59
N PRO A 131 -1.70 -18.08 -8.95
CA PRO A 131 -1.60 -19.53 -9.15
C PRO A 131 -2.06 -20.34 -7.93
N ILE A 132 -1.70 -19.92 -6.71
CA ILE A 132 -2.11 -20.58 -5.46
C ILE A 132 -3.62 -20.45 -5.25
N LEU A 133 -4.16 -19.26 -5.45
CA LEU A 133 -5.61 -19.01 -5.38
C LEU A 133 -6.38 -19.91 -6.34
N LEU A 134 -5.94 -19.99 -7.60
CA LEU A 134 -6.58 -20.83 -8.63
C LEU A 134 -6.49 -22.33 -8.31
N ALA A 135 -5.33 -22.79 -7.87
CA ALA A 135 -5.16 -24.18 -7.45
C ALA A 135 -6.12 -24.54 -6.32
N GLY A 136 -6.17 -23.69 -5.27
CA GLY A 136 -7.10 -23.89 -4.16
C GLY A 136 -8.57 -23.84 -4.60
N TRP A 137 -8.92 -22.91 -5.48
CA TRP A 137 -10.29 -22.76 -5.99
C TRP A 137 -10.73 -23.98 -6.82
N ARG A 138 -9.83 -24.55 -7.63
CA ARG A 138 -10.10 -25.76 -8.44
C ARG A 138 -10.30 -27.00 -7.58
N GLU A 139 -9.59 -27.14 -6.45
CA GLU A 139 -9.80 -28.25 -5.51
C GLU A 139 -11.13 -28.11 -4.78
N ALA A 140 -11.42 -26.94 -4.22
CA ALA A 140 -12.67 -26.58 -3.58
C ALA A 140 -12.79 -25.06 -3.40
N PRO A 141 -13.94 -24.42 -3.63
CA PRO A 141 -14.12 -22.98 -3.41
C PRO A 141 -13.74 -22.52 -2.00
N ALA A 142 -13.98 -23.37 -0.99
CA ALA A 142 -13.59 -23.09 0.40
C ALA A 142 -12.08 -22.91 0.60
N ASN A 143 -11.24 -23.52 -0.22
CA ASN A 143 -9.78 -23.35 -0.17
C ASN A 143 -9.38 -21.97 -0.69
N GLY A 144 -9.96 -21.52 -1.81
CA GLY A 144 -9.73 -20.19 -2.36
C GLY A 144 -10.20 -19.10 -1.40
N ILE A 145 -11.38 -19.24 -0.80
CA ILE A 145 -11.89 -18.34 0.23
C ILE A 145 -10.97 -18.31 1.45
N GLY A 146 -10.52 -19.49 1.92
CA GLY A 146 -9.58 -19.60 3.03
C GLY A 146 -8.26 -18.86 2.75
N PHE A 147 -7.72 -19.02 1.54
CA PHE A 147 -6.51 -18.32 1.11
C PHE A 147 -6.71 -16.78 1.13
N LEU A 148 -7.78 -16.29 0.50
CA LEU A 148 -8.08 -14.85 0.46
C LEU A 148 -8.32 -14.29 1.87
N ALA A 149 -9.05 -15.00 2.73
CA ALA A 149 -9.30 -14.60 4.10
C ALA A 149 -7.99 -14.48 4.90
N GLY A 150 -7.11 -15.49 4.84
CA GLY A 150 -5.82 -15.45 5.49
C GLY A 150 -4.93 -14.32 4.97
N PHE A 151 -4.89 -14.14 3.65
CA PHE A 151 -4.11 -13.10 2.99
C PHE A 151 -4.55 -11.69 3.42
N TYR A 152 -5.83 -11.36 3.27
CA TYR A 152 -6.30 -10.01 3.59
C TYR A 152 -6.34 -9.72 5.07
N LEU A 153 -6.67 -10.70 5.92
CA LEU A 153 -6.62 -10.52 7.36
C LEU A 153 -5.21 -10.11 7.81
N THR A 154 -4.21 -10.80 7.29
CA THR A 154 -2.81 -10.57 7.68
C THR A 154 -2.24 -9.31 7.01
N LEU A 155 -2.56 -9.06 5.74
CA LEU A 155 -2.14 -7.84 5.04
C LEU A 155 -2.71 -6.59 5.73
N ILE A 156 -4.01 -6.54 5.95
CA ILE A 156 -4.68 -5.40 6.58
C ILE A 156 -4.24 -5.25 8.03
N GLY A 157 -4.14 -6.36 8.76
CA GLY A 157 -3.62 -6.37 10.13
C GLY A 157 -2.20 -5.82 10.23
N GLY A 158 -1.32 -6.20 9.30
CA GLY A 158 0.04 -5.69 9.20
C GLY A 158 0.10 -4.20 8.87
N LEU A 159 -0.70 -3.74 7.89
CA LEU A 159 -0.80 -2.31 7.57
C LEU A 159 -1.37 -1.50 8.74
N ALA A 160 -2.38 -2.02 9.43
CA ALA A 160 -2.92 -1.40 10.65
C ALA A 160 -1.88 -1.35 11.77
N ALA A 161 -1.08 -2.40 11.95
CA ALA A 161 0.01 -2.43 12.92
C ALA A 161 1.06 -1.34 12.63
N ILE A 162 1.46 -1.16 11.36
CA ILE A 162 2.35 -0.07 10.94
C ILE A 162 1.76 1.29 11.34
N ILE A 163 0.47 1.54 11.04
CA ILE A 163 -0.21 2.78 11.41
C ILE A 163 -0.21 2.99 12.93
N LEU A 164 -0.49 1.96 13.71
CA LEU A 164 -0.52 2.06 15.18
C LEU A 164 0.87 2.30 15.76
N VAL A 165 1.90 1.59 15.29
CA VAL A 165 3.29 1.77 15.73
C VAL A 165 3.75 3.21 15.46
N PHE A 166 3.59 3.72 14.25
CA PHE A 166 3.97 5.10 13.92
C PHE A 166 3.05 6.14 14.57
N GLY A 167 1.79 5.80 14.83
CA GLY A 167 0.88 6.63 15.60
C GLY A 167 1.26 6.78 17.06
N THR A 168 1.85 5.74 17.66
CA THR A 168 2.43 5.84 19.02
C THR A 168 3.77 6.58 19.02
N ALA A 169 4.63 6.35 18.01
CA ALA A 169 5.86 7.09 17.83
C ALA A 169 5.63 8.60 17.69
N ALA A 170 4.54 9.02 17.06
CA ALA A 170 4.16 10.42 16.97
C ALA A 170 3.91 11.10 18.34
N LYS A 171 3.61 10.33 19.39
CA LYS A 171 3.43 10.83 20.75
C LYS A 171 4.75 11.15 21.47
N LEU A 172 5.89 10.74 20.94
CA LEU A 172 7.22 11.01 21.50
C LEU A 172 7.62 12.50 21.44
N GLY A 173 6.77 13.32 20.83
CA GLY A 173 6.91 14.77 20.84
C GLY A 173 7.04 15.39 19.45
N PRO A 174 6.84 16.72 19.36
CA PRO A 174 6.78 17.44 18.07
C PRO A 174 8.06 17.32 17.25
N LYS A 175 9.21 17.31 17.89
CA LYS A 175 10.53 17.19 17.21
C LYS A 175 10.68 15.83 16.52
N VAL A 176 10.33 14.74 17.22
CA VAL A 176 10.40 13.38 16.69
C VAL A 176 9.41 13.21 15.55
N ASN A 177 8.16 13.66 15.73
CA ASN A 177 7.14 13.59 14.70
C ASN A 177 7.54 14.36 13.43
N ARG A 178 8.08 15.56 13.58
CA ARG A 178 8.59 16.37 12.46
C ARG A 178 9.75 15.67 11.75
N ALA A 179 10.70 15.08 12.49
CA ALA A 179 11.82 14.35 11.90
C ALA A 179 11.34 13.13 11.11
N LEU A 180 10.45 12.30 11.70
CA LEU A 180 9.88 11.14 11.03
C LEU A 180 9.08 11.52 9.78
N LEU A 181 8.30 12.61 9.84
CA LEU A 181 7.55 13.11 8.68
C LEU A 181 8.49 13.58 7.55
N GLY A 182 9.60 14.25 7.90
CA GLY A 182 10.64 14.63 6.94
C GLY A 182 11.30 13.42 6.28
N ILE A 183 11.67 12.41 7.07
CA ILE A 183 12.25 11.15 6.57
C ILE A 183 11.26 10.45 5.63
N SER A 184 9.97 10.38 6.01
CA SER A 184 8.93 9.78 5.16
C SER A 184 8.73 10.52 3.83
N ALA A 185 8.81 11.87 3.85
CA ALA A 185 8.72 12.69 2.64
C ALA A 185 9.91 12.44 1.69
N ILE A 186 11.13 12.34 2.24
CA ILE A 186 12.33 11.98 1.48
C ILE A 186 12.20 10.56 0.90
N ALA A 187 11.74 9.60 1.71
CA ALA A 187 11.53 8.23 1.25
C ALA A 187 10.52 8.17 0.08
N LEU A 188 9.38 8.86 0.18
CA LEU A 188 8.42 8.97 -0.94
C LEU A 188 9.08 9.61 -2.18
N PHE A 189 9.87 10.66 -2.01
CA PHE A 189 10.56 11.28 -3.13
C PHE A 189 11.54 10.31 -3.82
N CYS A 190 12.36 9.60 -3.05
CA CYS A 190 13.27 8.59 -3.57
C CYS A 190 12.52 7.44 -4.27
N PHE A 191 11.43 6.94 -3.69
CA PHE A 191 10.58 5.92 -4.33
C PHE A 191 9.96 6.43 -5.64
N GLY A 192 9.50 7.68 -5.67
CA GLY A 192 8.94 8.29 -6.89
C GLY A 192 9.97 8.34 -8.02
N LEU A 193 11.18 8.82 -7.73
CA LEU A 193 12.28 8.86 -8.71
C LEU A 193 12.69 7.45 -9.16
N PHE A 194 12.80 6.50 -8.22
CA PHE A 194 13.14 5.12 -8.53
C PHE A 194 12.10 4.48 -9.46
N ARG A 195 10.79 4.72 -9.23
CA ARG A 195 9.75 4.22 -10.13
C ARG A 195 9.80 4.86 -11.52
N LEU A 196 10.07 6.15 -11.60
CA LEU A 196 10.25 6.82 -12.89
C LEU A 196 11.43 6.24 -13.66
N SER A 197 12.58 6.00 -13.01
CA SER A 197 13.73 5.39 -13.67
C SER A 197 13.43 3.99 -14.20
N GLN A 198 12.64 3.17 -13.47
CA GLN A 198 12.21 1.85 -13.95
C GLN A 198 11.26 1.93 -15.16
N GLY A 199 10.41 2.96 -15.24
CA GLY A 199 9.51 3.14 -16.36
C GLY A 199 10.19 3.70 -17.62
N MET A 200 11.37 4.32 -17.48
CA MET A 200 12.15 4.86 -18.60
C MET A 200 13.19 3.86 -19.15
N ALA A 201 13.52 2.84 -18.39
CA ALA A 201 14.40 1.74 -18.82
C ALA A 201 13.63 0.72 -19.67
#